data_a2d391c3911a0d2225c82abb5f2df6ad
#
_entry.id   a2d391c3911a0d2225c82abb5f2df6ad
#
_cell.length_a   1.000
_cell.length_b   1.000
_cell.length_c   1.000
_cell.angle_alpha   90.00
_cell.angle_beta   90.00
_cell.angle_gamma   90.00
#
_symmetry.space_group_name_H-M   'P 1'
#
loop_
_entity.id
_entity.type
_entity.pdbx_description
1 polymer ?
#
loop_
_entity_poly.entity_id
_entity_poly.type
_entity_poly.pdbx_seq_one_letter_code
_entity_poly.pdbx_strand_id
1 'polypeptide(L)'
;MSLPELDLSIIPTWRQGYRFQFEPAQNAYVLLYPEGMIKLNESASEIGQYIDGQTTIADIIQKVTAKFGDIPEIKQDIIEYMLVAQREHWIDLA
;
A
#
# COMPACT_ATOMS: atom_id res chain seq x y z
N MET A 1 0.66 -7.17 -22.28
CA MET A 1 1.93 -7.15 -21.54
C MET A 1 1.67 -7.51 -20.10
N SER A 2 2.36 -8.50 -19.59
CA SER A 2 2.18 -8.90 -18.19
C SER A 2 2.93 -7.97 -17.26
N LEU A 3 2.42 -7.83 -16.02
CA LEU A 3 3.11 -7.08 -14.99
C LEU A 3 4.40 -7.81 -14.60
N PRO A 4 5.43 -7.08 -14.17
CA PRO A 4 6.63 -7.71 -13.64
C PRO A 4 6.29 -8.63 -12.48
N GLU A 5 6.99 -9.74 -12.36
CA GLU A 5 6.82 -10.61 -11.22
C GLU A 5 7.36 -9.90 -9.98
N LEU A 6 6.51 -9.80 -8.97
CA LEU A 6 6.86 -9.18 -7.70
C LEU A 6 7.03 -10.30 -6.67
N ASP A 7 8.16 -10.26 -5.96
CA ASP A 7 8.43 -11.22 -4.90
C ASP A 7 7.52 -10.90 -3.70
N LEU A 8 6.57 -11.76 -3.45
CA LEU A 8 5.57 -11.53 -2.41
C LEU A 8 6.12 -11.73 -0.99
N SER A 9 7.34 -12.23 -0.85
CA SER A 9 8.00 -12.33 0.46
C SER A 9 8.65 -11.02 0.88
N ILE A 10 8.65 -10.02 0.02
CA ILE A 10 9.18 -8.70 0.35
C ILE A 10 8.30 -8.05 1.41
N ILE A 11 8.93 -7.34 2.35
CA ILE A 11 8.24 -6.55 3.36
C ILE A 11 8.31 -5.08 2.92
N PRO A 12 7.18 -4.50 2.47
CA PRO A 12 7.19 -3.09 2.07
C PRO A 12 7.32 -2.18 3.28
N THR A 13 8.04 -1.08 3.12
CA THR A 13 8.19 -0.08 4.16
C THR A 13 7.96 1.31 3.60
N TRP A 14 7.35 2.19 4.39
CA TRP A 14 7.23 3.60 3.99
C TRP A 14 8.63 4.21 3.93
N ARG A 15 8.87 5.02 2.92
CA ARG A 15 10.15 5.71 2.82
C ARG A 15 10.28 6.74 3.92
N GLN A 16 11.52 6.99 4.33
CA GLN A 16 11.80 8.01 5.32
C GLN A 16 11.27 9.37 4.85
N GLY A 17 10.59 10.06 5.75
CA GLY A 17 9.99 11.35 5.42
C GLY A 17 8.53 11.25 4.98
N TYR A 18 8.03 10.04 4.75
CA TYR A 18 6.63 9.82 4.40
C TYR A 18 5.88 9.28 5.61
N ARG A 19 4.69 9.84 5.87
CA ARG A 19 3.86 9.42 6.99
C ARG A 19 2.46 9.10 6.50
N PHE A 20 2.03 7.88 6.73
CA PHE A 20 0.67 7.44 6.46
C PHE A 20 -0.17 7.67 7.71
N GLN A 21 -1.27 8.42 7.59
CA GLN A 21 -2.13 8.67 8.73
C GLN A 21 -3.54 9.01 8.30
N PHE A 22 -4.50 8.80 9.21
CA PHE A 22 -5.87 9.22 8.99
C PHE A 22 -5.99 10.72 9.34
N GLU A 23 -6.57 11.48 8.43
CA GLU A 23 -6.74 12.92 8.60
C GLU A 23 -8.22 13.24 8.80
N PRO A 24 -8.65 13.56 10.04
CA PRO A 24 -10.07 13.81 10.30
C PRO A 24 -10.65 14.95 9.48
N ALA A 25 -9.88 16.00 9.21
CA ALA A 25 -10.36 17.13 8.42
C ALA A 25 -10.71 16.72 7.00
N GLN A 26 -10.02 15.71 6.45
CA GLN A 26 -10.27 15.19 5.12
C GLN A 26 -11.22 13.99 5.14
N ASN A 27 -11.48 13.44 6.33
CA ASN A 27 -12.21 12.19 6.51
C ASN A 27 -11.64 11.09 5.62
N ALA A 28 -10.32 11.00 5.55
CA ALA A 28 -9.61 10.07 4.68
C ALA A 28 -8.19 9.86 5.16
N TYR A 29 -7.60 8.76 4.73
CA TYR A 29 -6.17 8.54 4.92
C TYR A 29 -5.38 9.39 3.94
N VAL A 30 -4.25 9.88 4.40
CA VAL A 30 -3.36 10.70 3.60
C VAL A 30 -1.92 10.22 3.78
N LEU A 31 -1.11 10.57 2.80
CA LEU A 31 0.33 10.35 2.87
C LEU A 31 0.99 11.73 2.95
N LEU A 32 1.61 12.00 4.09
CA LEU A 32 2.29 13.27 4.33
C LEU A 32 3.76 13.15 3.95
N TYR A 33 4.29 14.17 3.30
CA TYR A 33 5.71 14.23 2.95
C TYR A 33 6.14 15.70 2.97
N PRO A 34 7.48 15.98 2.91
CA PRO A 34 7.95 17.34 3.12
C PRO A 34 7.33 18.40 2.20
N GLU A 35 7.02 18.04 0.96
CA GLU A 35 6.48 18.98 -0.02
C GLU A 35 4.96 19.07 -0.01
N GLY A 36 4.25 18.23 0.77
CA GLY A 36 2.81 18.28 0.76
C GLY A 36 2.11 17.05 1.29
N MET A 37 0.91 16.82 0.77
CA MET A 37 0.02 15.76 1.24
C MET A 37 -0.69 15.15 0.04
N ILE A 38 -0.77 13.82 0.05
CA ILE A 38 -1.51 13.07 -0.96
C ILE A 38 -2.74 12.44 -0.29
N LYS A 39 -3.93 12.78 -0.76
CA LYS A 39 -5.15 12.14 -0.30
C LYS A 39 -5.30 10.80 -1.00
N LEU A 40 -5.44 9.74 -0.22
CA LEU A 40 -5.52 8.38 -0.75
C LEU A 40 -6.98 7.98 -0.97
N ASN A 41 -7.22 7.22 -2.05
CA ASN A 41 -8.55 6.67 -2.29
C ASN A 41 -8.81 5.50 -1.34
N GLU A 42 -10.01 4.90 -1.40
CA GLU A 42 -10.39 3.82 -0.50
C GLU A 42 -9.43 2.63 -0.59
N SER A 43 -9.11 2.19 -1.79
CA SER A 43 -8.23 1.04 -1.99
C SER A 43 -6.84 1.29 -1.42
N ALA A 44 -6.26 2.44 -1.75
CA ALA A 44 -4.94 2.81 -1.26
C ALA A 44 -4.92 2.98 0.26
N SER A 45 -5.99 3.52 0.82
CA SER A 45 -6.15 3.69 2.26
C SER A 45 -6.18 2.34 2.97
N GLU A 46 -6.92 1.39 2.41
CA GLU A 46 -7.05 0.06 3.02
C GLU A 46 -5.72 -0.68 2.97
N ILE A 47 -5.07 -0.71 1.83
CA ILE A 47 -3.80 -1.40 1.66
C ILE A 47 -2.71 -0.76 2.53
N GLY A 48 -2.67 0.56 2.56
CA GLY A 48 -1.66 1.31 3.30
C GLY A 48 -1.65 1.00 4.79
N GLN A 49 -2.81 0.65 5.36
CA GLN A 49 -2.90 0.33 6.78
C GLN A 49 -2.07 -0.90 7.17
N TYR A 50 -1.74 -1.76 6.22
CA TYR A 50 -0.99 -2.98 6.49
C TYR A 50 0.51 -2.82 6.24
N ILE A 51 0.96 -1.66 5.76
CA ILE A 51 2.38 -1.40 5.54
C ILE A 51 2.99 -0.91 6.85
N ASP A 52 3.49 -1.85 7.64
CA ASP A 52 3.99 -1.59 8.99
C ASP A 52 5.48 -1.91 9.17
N GLY A 53 6.16 -2.26 8.07
CA GLY A 53 7.58 -2.61 8.13
C GLY A 53 7.84 -4.02 8.64
N GLN A 54 6.79 -4.82 8.84
CA GLN A 54 6.93 -6.18 9.36
C GLN A 54 6.12 -7.21 8.57
N THR A 55 5.12 -6.76 7.82
CA THR A 55 4.19 -7.63 7.10
C THR A 55 4.63 -7.78 5.65
N THR A 56 4.71 -9.03 5.17
CA THR A 56 5.05 -9.29 3.77
C THR A 56 3.88 -8.93 2.86
N ILE A 57 4.18 -8.75 1.57
CA ILE A 57 3.13 -8.50 0.59
C ILE A 57 2.15 -9.67 0.56
N ALA A 58 2.64 -10.92 0.66
CA ALA A 58 1.77 -12.10 0.71
C ALA A 58 0.80 -12.01 1.88
N ASP A 59 1.27 -11.61 3.05
CA ASP A 59 0.43 -11.49 4.23
C ASP A 59 -0.56 -10.35 4.10
N ILE A 60 -0.17 -9.24 3.45
CA ILE A 60 -1.09 -8.14 3.17
C ILE A 60 -2.23 -8.63 2.29
N ILE A 61 -1.91 -9.38 1.23
CA ILE A 61 -2.92 -9.95 0.34
C ILE A 61 -3.88 -10.83 1.14
N GLN A 62 -3.34 -11.69 2.00
CA GLN A 62 -4.15 -12.60 2.81
C GLN A 62 -5.08 -11.85 3.76
N LYS A 63 -4.56 -10.82 4.43
CA LYS A 63 -5.36 -10.03 5.38
C LYS A 63 -6.47 -9.25 4.70
N VAL A 64 -6.18 -8.65 3.55
CA VAL A 64 -7.18 -7.90 2.80
C VAL A 64 -8.23 -8.86 2.25
N THR A 65 -7.80 -10.02 1.75
CA THR A 65 -8.73 -11.04 1.26
C THR A 65 -9.64 -11.54 2.37
N ALA A 66 -9.09 -11.74 3.57
CA ALA A 66 -9.88 -12.18 4.72
C ALA A 66 -10.94 -11.16 5.10
N LYS A 67 -10.63 -9.87 4.93
CA LYS A 67 -11.57 -8.80 5.29
C LYS A 67 -12.69 -8.62 4.28
N PHE A 68 -12.38 -8.70 2.98
CA PHE A 68 -13.33 -8.39 1.92
C PHE A 68 -13.86 -9.61 1.17
N GLY A 69 -13.37 -10.80 1.47
CA GLY A 69 -13.75 -12.01 0.77
C GLY A 69 -12.79 -12.35 -0.36
N ASP A 70 -12.99 -13.53 -0.95
CA ASP A 70 -12.11 -14.05 -1.98
C ASP A 70 -12.48 -13.42 -3.35
N ILE A 71 -12.06 -12.19 -3.53
CA ILE A 71 -12.25 -11.43 -4.76
C ILE A 71 -10.97 -11.55 -5.59
N PRO A 72 -11.01 -12.14 -6.80
CA PRO A 72 -9.79 -12.37 -7.58
C PRO A 72 -8.96 -11.13 -7.84
N GLU A 73 -9.60 -9.97 -7.97
CA GLU A 73 -8.93 -8.71 -8.29
C GLU A 73 -8.11 -8.15 -7.14
N ILE A 74 -8.35 -8.61 -5.90
CA ILE A 74 -7.64 -8.08 -4.72
C ILE A 74 -6.13 -8.25 -4.85
N LYS A 75 -5.69 -9.45 -5.21
CA LYS A 75 -4.25 -9.73 -5.35
C LYS A 75 -3.63 -8.82 -6.40
N GLN A 76 -4.29 -8.69 -7.53
CA GLN A 76 -3.81 -7.86 -8.64
C GLN A 76 -3.74 -6.40 -8.24
N ASP A 77 -4.77 -5.91 -7.56
CA ASP A 77 -4.84 -4.51 -7.10
C ASP A 77 -3.72 -4.20 -6.11
N ILE A 78 -3.43 -5.13 -5.20
CA ILE A 78 -2.36 -4.93 -4.22
C ILE A 78 -1.00 -4.90 -4.90
N ILE A 79 -0.76 -5.81 -5.84
CA ILE A 79 0.50 -5.83 -6.59
C ILE A 79 0.68 -4.52 -7.36
N GLU A 80 -0.37 -4.05 -8.04
CA GLU A 80 -0.33 -2.79 -8.76
C GLU A 80 -0.05 -1.62 -7.82
N TYR A 81 -0.70 -1.61 -6.66
CA TYR A 81 -0.46 -0.56 -5.66
C TYR A 81 1.01 -0.53 -5.25
N MET A 82 1.59 -1.69 -4.95
CA MET A 82 2.99 -1.76 -4.53
C MET A 82 3.93 -1.24 -5.61
N LEU A 83 3.67 -1.59 -6.87
CA LEU A 83 4.50 -1.14 -7.98
C LEU A 83 4.38 0.37 -8.22
N VAL A 84 3.17 0.91 -8.13
CA VAL A 84 2.95 2.35 -8.27
C VAL A 84 3.59 3.10 -7.11
N ALA A 85 3.39 2.62 -5.88
CA ALA A 85 3.94 3.28 -4.70
C ALA A 85 5.47 3.28 -4.72
N GLN A 86 6.09 2.19 -5.19
CA GLN A 86 7.54 2.15 -5.37
C GLN A 86 7.99 3.14 -6.44
N ARG A 87 7.30 3.17 -7.56
CA ARG A 87 7.63 4.09 -8.66
C ARG A 87 7.52 5.54 -8.23
N GLU A 88 6.54 5.87 -7.40
CA GLU A 88 6.34 7.22 -6.88
C GLU A 88 7.24 7.52 -5.68
N HIS A 89 8.07 6.57 -5.28
CA HIS A 89 8.99 6.72 -4.14
C HIS A 89 8.28 6.88 -2.79
N TRP A 90 7.10 6.31 -2.64
CA TRP A 90 6.38 6.32 -1.36
C TRP A 90 6.88 5.21 -0.43
N ILE A 91 7.24 4.07 -1.02
CA ILE A 91 7.67 2.88 -0.27
C ILE A 91 8.94 2.30 -0.87
N ASP A 92 9.62 1.51 -0.07
CA ASP A 92 10.74 0.69 -0.50
C ASP A 92 10.31 -0.77 -0.51
N LEU A 93 10.75 -1.50 -1.54
CA LEU A 93 10.50 -2.93 -1.71
C LEU A 93 11.83 -3.68 -1.70
N ALA A 94 12.67 -3.39 -0.75
CA ALA A 94 13.98 -4.00 -0.66
C ALA A 94 13.98 -5.23 0.25
#